data_e3f01c34861115b97b8f195be7ea1015
#
_entry.id   e3f01c34861115b97b8f195be7ea1015
#
_cell.length_a   1.000
_cell.length_b   1.000
_cell.length_c   1.000
_cell.angle_alpha   90.00
_cell.angle_beta   90.00
_cell.angle_gamma   90.00
#
_symmetry.space_group_name_H-M   'P 1'
#
loop_
_entity.id
_entity.type
_entity.pdbx_description
1 polymer ?
#
loop_
_entity_poly.entity_id
_entity_poly.type
_entity_poly.pdbx_seq_one_letter_code
_entity_poly.pdbx_strand_id
1 'polypeptide(L)'
;MNIFLDVGAHTGETTKAVLTSKYKFDKIYCFEPQRKIINELRQIESDKVIVNNYGLFNIDCKRDVYSKDVTEGGSIYRDKFKKILFTEKCDFVSASKWFAENIKDEDNVTLKINCEGAECDIMDDLFSSGEYKKVKALMIDFDVRKIKSQSHREQEVREKIKTSNIPLVFMLGSEELNKMTKNETARYFRRRERWVHYWLDKLFNK
;
A
#
# COMPACT_ATOMS: atom_id res chain seq x y z
N MET A 1 -7.18 -18.92 3.86
CA MET A 1 -5.89 -18.81 3.14
C MET A 1 -5.03 -17.73 3.76
N ASN A 2 -3.70 -17.80 3.56
CA ASN A 2 -2.80 -16.69 3.88
C ASN A 2 -2.67 -15.80 2.63
N ILE A 3 -3.15 -14.57 2.70
CA ILE A 3 -3.25 -13.65 1.56
C ILE A 3 -2.39 -12.42 1.83
N PHE A 4 -1.58 -12.03 0.85
CA PHE A 4 -0.86 -10.76 0.85
C PHE A 4 -1.48 -9.82 -0.17
N LEU A 5 -1.77 -8.58 0.27
CA LEU A 5 -2.26 -7.52 -0.60
C LEU A 5 -1.18 -6.43 -0.70
N ASP A 6 -0.63 -6.23 -1.90
CA ASP A 6 0.37 -5.22 -2.23
C ASP A 6 -0.31 -4.04 -2.92
N VAL A 7 -0.79 -3.07 -2.14
CA VAL A 7 -1.45 -1.87 -2.66
C VAL A 7 -0.40 -0.79 -2.94
N GLY A 8 -0.33 -0.36 -4.20
CA GLY A 8 0.78 0.42 -4.74
C GLY A 8 1.99 -0.47 -5.01
N ALA A 9 1.78 -1.53 -5.80
CA ALA A 9 2.78 -2.56 -6.04
C ALA A 9 3.95 -2.09 -6.93
N HIS A 10 3.75 -1.04 -7.71
CA HIS A 10 4.75 -0.46 -8.59
C HIS A 10 5.38 -1.52 -9.51
N THR A 11 6.71 -1.64 -9.56
CA THR A 11 7.44 -2.67 -10.33
C THR A 11 7.55 -4.03 -9.62
N GLY A 12 6.86 -4.19 -8.48
CA GLY A 12 6.79 -5.46 -7.75
C GLY A 12 7.93 -5.72 -6.77
N GLU A 13 8.66 -4.70 -6.31
CA GLU A 13 9.76 -4.86 -5.36
C GLU A 13 9.29 -5.53 -4.07
N THR A 14 8.16 -5.08 -3.50
CA THR A 14 7.56 -5.70 -2.32
C THR A 14 7.12 -7.13 -2.60
N THR A 15 6.43 -7.34 -3.72
CA THR A 15 5.97 -8.67 -4.14
C THR A 15 7.11 -9.67 -4.29
N LYS A 16 8.22 -9.28 -4.94
CA LYS A 16 9.43 -10.11 -5.09
C LYS A 16 10.04 -10.45 -3.73
N ALA A 17 10.14 -9.46 -2.82
CA ALA A 17 10.65 -9.68 -1.47
C ALA A 17 9.76 -10.63 -0.66
N VAL A 18 8.44 -10.52 -0.78
CA VAL A 18 7.48 -11.43 -0.14
C VAL A 18 7.62 -12.86 -0.66
N LEU A 19 7.75 -13.05 -1.97
CA LEU A 19 7.93 -14.37 -2.60
C LEU A 19 9.21 -15.08 -2.11
N THR A 20 10.29 -14.33 -1.87
CA THR A 20 11.58 -14.86 -1.39
C THR A 20 11.68 -14.95 0.13
N SER A 21 10.69 -14.45 0.86
CA SER A 21 10.67 -14.46 2.31
C SER A 21 10.43 -15.86 2.89
N LYS A 22 10.74 -16.03 4.18
CA LYS A 22 10.38 -17.26 4.92
C LYS A 22 8.88 -17.40 5.17
N TYR A 23 8.12 -16.31 5.07
CA TYR A 23 6.67 -16.26 5.25
C TYR A 23 5.98 -16.77 3.99
N LYS A 24 5.00 -17.66 4.17
CA LYS A 24 4.34 -18.32 3.04
C LYS A 24 2.92 -17.78 2.88
N PHE A 25 2.66 -17.23 1.70
CA PHE A 25 1.35 -16.79 1.28
C PHE A 25 0.81 -17.74 0.19
N ASP A 26 -0.49 -17.98 0.22
CA ASP A 26 -1.20 -18.79 -0.77
C ASP A 26 -1.52 -17.95 -2.02
N LYS A 27 -1.84 -16.66 -1.80
CA LYS A 27 -2.11 -15.67 -2.86
C LYS A 27 -1.48 -14.33 -2.53
N ILE A 28 -1.03 -13.63 -3.58
CA ILE A 28 -0.50 -12.26 -3.51
C ILE A 28 -1.25 -11.44 -4.56
N TYR A 29 -2.09 -10.53 -4.11
CA TYR A 29 -2.79 -9.59 -4.99
C TYR A 29 -2.01 -8.28 -5.06
N CYS A 30 -1.62 -7.89 -6.28
CA CYS A 30 -0.90 -6.67 -6.56
C CYS A 30 -1.84 -5.65 -7.20
N PHE A 31 -1.84 -4.42 -6.72
CA PHE A 31 -2.65 -3.34 -7.27
C PHE A 31 -1.73 -2.21 -7.74
N GLU A 32 -1.71 -1.95 -9.04
CA GLU A 32 -0.95 -0.86 -9.66
C GLU A 32 -1.79 -0.25 -10.79
N PRO A 33 -2.25 1.01 -10.65
CA PRO A 33 -3.13 1.62 -11.62
C PRO A 33 -2.41 2.06 -12.91
N GLN A 34 -1.12 2.38 -12.85
CA GLN A 34 -0.38 2.93 -13.99
C GLN A 34 0.05 1.85 -14.99
N ARG A 35 -0.46 1.93 -16.22
CA ARG A 35 -0.18 0.96 -17.30
C ARG A 35 1.29 0.89 -17.69
N LYS A 36 1.99 2.03 -17.64
CA LYS A 36 3.42 2.11 -17.98
C LYS A 36 4.30 1.29 -17.02
N ILE A 37 3.86 1.14 -15.76
CA ILE A 37 4.62 0.45 -14.71
C ILE A 37 4.25 -1.04 -14.62
N ILE A 38 2.99 -1.37 -14.85
CA ILE A 38 2.44 -2.72 -14.61
C ILE A 38 3.08 -3.81 -15.46
N ASN A 39 3.69 -3.46 -16.59
CA ASN A 39 4.34 -4.45 -17.45
C ASN A 39 5.55 -5.12 -16.77
N GLU A 40 6.28 -4.40 -15.91
CA GLU A 40 7.36 -4.98 -15.11
C GLU A 40 6.80 -5.90 -14.02
N LEU A 41 5.71 -5.49 -13.38
CA LEU A 41 5.02 -6.28 -12.36
C LEU A 41 4.50 -7.60 -12.95
N ARG A 42 3.98 -7.60 -14.17
CA ARG A 42 3.51 -8.79 -14.90
C ARG A 42 4.60 -9.78 -15.27
N GLN A 43 5.87 -9.38 -15.23
CA GLN A 43 7.01 -10.28 -15.48
C GLN A 43 7.36 -11.15 -14.26
N ILE A 44 6.70 -10.95 -13.13
CA ILE A 44 6.91 -11.79 -11.95
C ILE A 44 6.26 -13.16 -12.20
N GLU A 45 7.10 -14.15 -12.46
CA GLU A 45 6.65 -15.53 -12.70
C GLU A 45 6.31 -16.21 -11.38
N SER A 46 5.02 -16.31 -11.07
CA SER A 46 4.50 -17.06 -9.93
C SER A 46 3.00 -17.29 -10.08
N ASP A 47 2.54 -18.51 -9.88
CA ASP A 47 1.13 -18.90 -9.85
C ASP A 47 0.34 -18.27 -8.69
N LYS A 48 1.05 -17.75 -7.69
CA LYS A 48 0.46 -17.09 -6.52
C LYS A 48 0.19 -15.60 -6.74
N VAL A 49 0.82 -14.97 -7.74
CA VAL A 49 0.74 -13.54 -7.98
C VAL A 49 -0.39 -13.20 -8.94
N ILE A 50 -1.31 -12.37 -8.47
CA ILE A 50 -2.45 -11.87 -9.25
C ILE A 50 -2.28 -10.37 -9.42
N VAL A 51 -2.04 -9.93 -10.65
CA VAL A 51 -1.76 -8.53 -10.97
C VAL A 51 -3.02 -7.82 -11.45
N ASN A 52 -3.43 -6.78 -10.73
CA ASN A 52 -4.58 -5.94 -11.01
C ASN A 52 -4.14 -4.58 -11.54
N ASN A 53 -4.57 -4.22 -12.78
CA ASN A 53 -4.27 -2.92 -13.37
C ASN A 53 -5.31 -1.87 -12.99
N TYR A 54 -5.53 -1.72 -11.72
CA TYR A 54 -6.30 -0.65 -11.09
C TYR A 54 -5.78 -0.40 -9.67
N GLY A 55 -6.07 0.77 -9.13
CA GLY A 55 -5.79 1.08 -7.73
C GLY A 55 -6.98 0.75 -6.83
N LEU A 56 -6.74 0.56 -5.53
CA LEU A 56 -7.78 0.60 -4.52
C LEU A 56 -8.00 2.06 -4.07
N PHE A 57 -9.25 2.39 -3.79
CA PHE A 57 -9.68 3.71 -3.33
C PHE A 57 -10.92 3.59 -2.45
N ASN A 58 -11.60 4.70 -2.14
CA ASN A 58 -12.85 4.67 -1.37
C ASN A 58 -14.12 4.54 -2.22
N ILE A 59 -14.01 4.64 -3.54
CA ILE A 59 -15.11 4.47 -4.50
C ILE A 59 -14.62 3.91 -5.83
N ASP A 60 -15.50 3.28 -6.60
CA ASP A 60 -15.23 2.93 -8.00
C ASP A 60 -15.20 4.21 -8.84
N CYS A 61 -14.08 4.51 -9.49
CA CYS A 61 -13.92 5.73 -10.29
C CYS A 61 -12.74 5.66 -11.26
N LYS A 62 -12.70 6.66 -12.18
CA LYS A 62 -11.50 6.95 -12.98
C LYS A 62 -10.91 8.27 -12.51
N ARG A 63 -9.61 8.29 -12.25
CA ARG A 63 -8.88 9.49 -11.82
C ARG A 63 -7.60 9.67 -12.60
N ASP A 64 -7.18 10.91 -12.70
CA ASP A 64 -5.86 11.26 -13.19
C ASP A 64 -4.82 10.94 -12.10
N VAL A 65 -3.78 10.22 -12.49
CA VAL A 65 -2.59 9.94 -11.68
C VAL A 65 -1.47 10.81 -12.20
N TYR A 66 -0.92 11.64 -11.32
CA TYR A 66 0.12 12.61 -11.63
C TYR A 66 1.48 12.09 -11.21
N SER A 67 2.52 12.31 -12.02
CA SER A 67 3.90 12.01 -11.65
C SER A 67 4.90 13.01 -12.25
N LYS A 68 6.06 13.14 -11.60
CA LYS A 68 7.17 13.97 -12.10
C LYS A 68 8.15 13.21 -12.98
N ASP A 69 8.02 11.89 -13.06
CA ASP A 69 8.84 11.01 -13.86
C ASP A 69 8.00 9.81 -14.35
N VAL A 70 8.42 9.16 -15.43
CA VAL A 70 7.78 7.95 -15.97
C VAL A 70 8.04 6.71 -15.11
N THR A 71 9.11 6.71 -14.33
CA THR A 71 9.56 5.56 -13.51
C THR A 71 9.16 5.68 -12.04
N GLU A 72 8.78 6.87 -11.59
CA GLU A 72 8.34 7.09 -10.22
C GLU A 72 6.84 6.80 -10.04
N GLY A 73 6.46 6.38 -8.83
CA GLY A 73 5.06 6.21 -8.45
C GLY A 73 4.27 7.51 -8.60
N GLY A 74 3.05 7.40 -9.09
CA GLY A 74 2.15 8.53 -9.28
C GLY A 74 1.17 8.69 -8.13
N SER A 75 0.64 9.91 -7.94
CA SER A 75 -0.39 10.25 -6.96
C SER A 75 -1.66 10.73 -7.65
N ILE A 76 -2.81 10.41 -7.07
CA ILE A 76 -4.10 11.01 -7.47
C ILE A 76 -4.24 12.47 -6.99
N TYR A 77 -3.36 12.91 -6.11
CA TYR A 77 -3.33 14.26 -5.57
C TYR A 77 -2.30 15.12 -6.29
N ARG A 78 -2.80 16.10 -7.06
CA ARG A 78 -1.97 16.97 -7.88
C ARG A 78 -0.98 17.81 -7.05
N ASP A 79 -1.38 18.24 -5.86
CA ASP A 79 -0.59 19.10 -4.98
C ASP A 79 0.58 18.39 -4.27
N LYS A 80 0.73 17.08 -4.48
CA LYS A 80 1.95 16.35 -4.09
C LYS A 80 3.18 16.82 -4.84
N PHE A 81 3.01 17.27 -6.08
CA PHE A 81 4.13 17.61 -6.98
C PHE A 81 4.15 19.10 -7.31
N LYS A 82 5.32 19.73 -7.16
CA LYS A 82 5.56 21.10 -7.64
C LYS A 82 5.54 21.19 -9.17
N LYS A 83 6.04 20.16 -9.85
CA LYS A 83 6.05 20.01 -11.31
C LYS A 83 5.52 18.64 -11.68
N ILE A 84 4.58 18.62 -12.61
CA ILE A 84 4.00 17.39 -13.18
C ILE A 84 4.51 17.29 -14.60
N LEU A 85 5.06 16.13 -14.96
CA LEU A 85 5.52 15.83 -16.31
C LEU A 85 4.64 14.79 -17.01
N PHE A 86 3.95 13.95 -16.22
CA PHE A 86 3.10 12.89 -16.74
C PHE A 86 1.76 12.88 -16.01
N THR A 87 0.72 12.58 -16.76
CA THR A 87 -0.64 12.35 -16.25
C THR A 87 -1.21 11.16 -16.99
N GLU A 88 -1.75 10.21 -16.24
CA GLU A 88 -2.41 9.02 -16.80
C GLU A 88 -3.77 8.85 -16.16
N LYS A 89 -4.81 8.63 -16.97
CA LYS A 89 -6.15 8.29 -16.47
C LYS A 89 -6.21 6.82 -16.12
N CYS A 90 -6.37 6.53 -14.83
CA CYS A 90 -6.35 5.19 -14.27
C CYS A 90 -7.71 4.81 -13.66
N ASP A 91 -7.98 3.51 -13.62
CA ASP A 91 -9.14 2.93 -12.96
C ASP A 91 -8.86 2.69 -11.47
N PHE A 92 -9.87 2.92 -10.64
CA PHE A 92 -9.86 2.65 -9.21
C PHE A 92 -11.13 1.92 -8.80
N VAL A 93 -10.99 1.02 -7.83
CA VAL A 93 -12.09 0.23 -7.26
C VAL A 93 -12.17 0.51 -5.76
N SER A 94 -13.39 0.56 -5.22
CA SER A 94 -13.59 0.66 -3.78
C SER A 94 -12.90 -0.49 -3.06
N ALA A 95 -12.08 -0.17 -2.06
CA ALA A 95 -11.35 -1.15 -1.28
C ALA A 95 -12.32 -2.08 -0.52
N SER A 96 -13.36 -1.52 0.08
CA SER A 96 -14.37 -2.28 0.81
C SER A 96 -15.15 -3.23 -0.08
N LYS A 97 -15.56 -2.78 -1.26
CA LYS A 97 -16.21 -3.63 -2.25
C LYS A 97 -15.31 -4.78 -2.69
N TRP A 98 -14.05 -4.47 -3.01
CA TRP A 98 -13.09 -5.48 -3.42
C TRP A 98 -12.85 -6.52 -2.31
N PHE A 99 -12.73 -6.07 -1.05
CA PHE A 99 -12.58 -6.97 0.11
C PHE A 99 -13.80 -7.87 0.28
N ALA A 100 -15.01 -7.31 0.20
CA ALA A 100 -16.25 -8.08 0.34
C ALA A 100 -16.38 -9.18 -0.73
N GLU A 101 -15.93 -8.92 -1.96
CA GLU A 101 -16.01 -9.85 -3.08
C GLU A 101 -14.90 -10.90 -3.10
N ASN A 102 -13.71 -10.60 -2.57
CA ASN A 102 -12.51 -11.43 -2.78
C ASN A 102 -11.91 -12.02 -1.51
N ILE A 103 -12.25 -11.52 -0.33
CA ILE A 103 -11.68 -11.95 0.96
C ILE A 103 -12.77 -12.53 1.85
N LYS A 104 -12.56 -13.73 2.33
CA LYS A 104 -13.44 -14.41 3.27
C LYS A 104 -13.06 -14.09 4.72
N ASP A 105 -14.00 -14.23 5.65
CA ASP A 105 -13.77 -13.94 7.07
C ASP A 105 -12.70 -14.85 7.70
N GLU A 106 -12.57 -16.08 7.21
CA GLU A 106 -11.55 -17.04 7.66
C GLU A 106 -10.17 -16.83 7.05
N ASP A 107 -9.99 -15.89 6.11
CA ASP A 107 -8.69 -15.61 5.50
C ASP A 107 -7.77 -14.82 6.44
N ASN A 108 -6.48 -15.10 6.37
CA ASN A 108 -5.45 -14.37 7.09
C ASN A 108 -4.84 -13.33 6.14
N VAL A 109 -5.32 -12.09 6.23
CA VAL A 109 -4.90 -11.02 5.33
C VAL A 109 -3.74 -10.23 5.93
N THR A 110 -2.65 -10.15 5.18
CA THR A 110 -1.58 -9.16 5.37
C THR A 110 -1.76 -8.07 4.32
N LEU A 111 -2.07 -6.86 4.76
CA LEU A 111 -2.30 -5.69 3.90
C LEU A 111 -1.10 -4.75 3.96
N LYS A 112 -0.45 -4.51 2.82
CA LYS A 112 0.54 -3.44 2.65
C LYS A 112 -0.09 -2.32 1.83
N ILE A 113 0.03 -1.08 2.33
CA ILE A 113 -0.41 0.14 1.64
C ILE A 113 0.77 1.11 1.55
N ASN A 114 1.16 1.44 0.32
CA ASN A 114 2.08 2.51 -0.01
C ASN A 114 1.72 2.99 -1.43
N CYS A 115 0.77 3.91 -1.52
CA CYS A 115 0.11 4.31 -2.76
C CYS A 115 0.12 5.82 -3.01
N GLU A 116 1.18 6.48 -2.48
CA GLU A 116 1.52 7.85 -2.83
C GLU A 116 0.43 8.89 -2.46
N GLY A 117 -0.32 8.62 -1.36
CA GLY A 117 -1.23 9.57 -0.74
C GLY A 117 -2.68 9.11 -0.55
N ALA A 118 -3.11 8.01 -1.20
CA ALA A 118 -4.47 7.48 -1.04
C ALA A 118 -4.63 6.57 0.20
N GLU A 119 -3.62 6.47 1.07
CA GLU A 119 -3.63 5.57 2.23
C GLU A 119 -4.82 5.83 3.16
N CYS A 120 -5.11 7.10 3.41
CA CYS A 120 -6.23 7.49 4.26
C CYS A 120 -7.59 7.16 3.63
N ASP A 121 -7.74 7.34 2.32
CA ASP A 121 -8.99 7.03 1.61
C ASP A 121 -9.32 5.56 1.67
N ILE A 122 -8.31 4.70 1.47
CA ILE A 122 -8.46 3.24 1.53
C ILE A 122 -8.83 2.80 2.95
N MET A 123 -8.12 3.30 3.96
CA MET A 123 -8.38 2.92 5.35
C MET A 123 -9.74 3.40 5.83
N ASP A 124 -10.15 4.63 5.48
CA ASP A 124 -11.48 5.16 5.83
C ASP A 124 -12.61 4.32 5.22
N ASP A 125 -12.46 3.86 3.96
CA ASP A 125 -13.42 2.98 3.30
C ASP A 125 -13.52 1.61 4.01
N LEU A 126 -12.37 1.00 4.33
CA LEU A 126 -12.33 -0.26 5.06
C LEU A 126 -12.90 -0.13 6.48
N PHE A 127 -12.64 0.99 7.19
CA PHE A 127 -13.22 1.23 8.52
C PHE A 127 -14.73 1.43 8.45
N SER A 128 -15.21 2.23 7.50
CA SER A 128 -16.64 2.55 7.35
C SER A 128 -17.47 1.32 7.03
N SER A 129 -16.94 0.38 6.26
CA SER A 129 -17.60 -0.88 5.89
C SER A 129 -17.45 -1.99 6.93
N GLY A 130 -16.44 -1.89 7.80
CA GLY A 130 -16.06 -2.95 8.72
C GLY A 130 -15.14 -4.02 8.13
N GLU A 131 -14.79 -3.94 6.85
CA GLU A 131 -13.92 -4.91 6.15
C GLU A 131 -12.49 -4.96 6.73
N TYR A 132 -12.04 -3.89 7.40
CA TYR A 132 -10.76 -3.88 8.11
C TYR A 132 -10.60 -5.04 9.12
N LYS A 133 -11.69 -5.61 9.62
CA LYS A 133 -11.68 -6.74 10.59
C LYS A 133 -11.05 -8.01 10.01
N LYS A 134 -11.03 -8.14 8.68
CA LYS A 134 -10.38 -9.24 7.96
C LYS A 134 -8.86 -9.10 7.95
N VAL A 135 -8.32 -7.89 8.19
CA VAL A 135 -6.88 -7.62 8.20
C VAL A 135 -6.25 -8.13 9.50
N LYS A 136 -5.32 -9.06 9.40
CA LYS A 136 -4.56 -9.62 10.54
C LYS A 136 -3.20 -8.94 10.73
N ALA A 137 -2.63 -8.44 9.64
CA ALA A 137 -1.40 -7.67 9.67
C ALA A 137 -1.48 -6.50 8.71
N LEU A 138 -1.10 -5.31 9.16
CA LEU A 138 -1.10 -4.07 8.39
C LEU A 138 0.30 -3.48 8.33
N MET A 139 0.77 -3.19 7.12
CA MET A 139 1.96 -2.38 6.84
C MET A 139 1.51 -1.16 6.06
N ILE A 140 1.69 0.04 6.59
CA ILE A 140 1.25 1.27 5.94
C ILE A 140 2.35 2.34 5.98
N ASP A 141 2.68 2.91 4.81
CA ASP A 141 3.53 4.09 4.67
C ASP A 141 2.66 5.28 4.29
N PHE A 142 2.50 6.22 5.21
CA PHE A 142 1.66 7.39 5.04
C PHE A 142 2.34 8.46 4.19
N ASP A 143 2.29 8.33 2.88
CA ASP A 143 2.75 9.38 1.97
C ASP A 143 1.82 10.59 1.91
N VAL A 144 0.62 10.47 2.46
CA VAL A 144 -0.35 11.58 2.62
C VAL A 144 0.26 12.80 3.33
N ARG A 145 1.26 12.62 4.21
CA ARG A 145 2.02 13.70 4.85
C ARG A 145 2.70 14.66 3.87
N LYS A 146 2.98 14.20 2.65
CA LYS A 146 3.61 14.98 1.58
C LYS A 146 2.61 15.82 0.77
N ILE A 147 1.32 15.71 1.06
CA ILE A 147 0.21 16.31 0.31
C ILE A 147 -0.45 17.36 1.20
N LYS A 148 -0.25 18.62 0.88
CA LYS A 148 -0.70 19.74 1.72
C LYS A 148 -2.21 19.70 2.01
N SER A 149 -3.02 19.36 1.03
CA SER A 149 -4.49 19.27 1.16
C SER A 149 -4.97 18.09 2.03
N GLN A 150 -4.14 17.07 2.24
CA GLN A 150 -4.51 15.80 2.86
C GLN A 150 -3.73 15.44 4.13
N SER A 151 -2.60 16.11 4.38
CA SER A 151 -1.65 15.74 5.45
C SER A 151 -2.27 15.72 6.86
N HIS A 152 -3.32 16.50 7.09
CA HIS A 152 -4.05 16.52 8.37
C HIS A 152 -4.76 15.20 8.68
N ARG A 153 -5.07 14.36 7.69
CA ARG A 153 -5.79 13.08 7.85
C ARG A 153 -4.92 11.97 8.45
N GLU A 154 -3.59 12.07 8.32
CA GLU A 154 -2.67 11.03 8.81
C GLU A 154 -2.95 10.69 10.29
N GLN A 155 -3.04 11.71 11.14
CA GLN A 155 -3.22 11.50 12.57
C GLN A 155 -4.56 10.85 12.91
N GLU A 156 -5.64 11.27 12.26
CA GLU A 156 -6.97 10.69 12.47
C GLU A 156 -6.99 9.19 12.11
N VAL A 157 -6.43 8.83 10.95
CA VAL A 157 -6.39 7.43 10.51
C VAL A 157 -5.48 6.59 11.41
N ARG A 158 -4.35 7.15 11.88
CA ARG A 158 -3.49 6.48 12.87
C ARG A 158 -4.23 6.12 14.15
N GLU A 159 -5.02 7.04 14.70
CA GLU A 159 -5.79 6.77 15.91
C GLU A 159 -6.86 5.69 15.66
N LYS A 160 -7.55 5.72 14.52
CA LYS A 160 -8.47 4.64 14.12
C LYS A 160 -7.76 3.28 14.06
N ILE A 161 -6.55 3.23 13.46
CA ILE A 161 -5.75 2.00 13.40
C ILE A 161 -5.36 1.52 14.80
N LYS A 162 -4.87 2.39 15.67
CA LYS A 162 -4.47 2.04 17.05
C LYS A 162 -5.63 1.45 17.85
N THR A 163 -6.86 1.92 17.62
CA THR A 163 -8.06 1.47 18.33
C THR A 163 -8.81 0.34 17.65
N SER A 164 -8.40 -0.07 16.45
CA SER A 164 -9.12 -1.02 15.60
C SER A 164 -8.99 -2.50 15.99
N ASN A 165 -8.10 -2.82 16.93
CA ASN A 165 -7.74 -4.19 17.29
C ASN A 165 -7.15 -5.03 16.13
N ILE A 166 -6.57 -4.40 15.09
CA ILE A 166 -5.76 -5.13 14.10
C ILE A 166 -4.56 -5.73 14.85
N PRO A 167 -4.36 -7.07 14.79
CA PRO A 167 -3.42 -7.74 15.70
C PRO A 167 -1.97 -7.31 15.54
N LEU A 168 -1.55 -7.08 14.28
CA LEU A 168 -0.17 -6.74 13.95
C LEU A 168 -0.16 -5.49 13.08
N VAL A 169 0.46 -4.42 13.56
CA VAL A 169 0.51 -3.14 12.83
C VAL A 169 1.93 -2.61 12.77
N PHE A 170 2.34 -2.23 11.56
CA PHE A 170 3.52 -1.42 11.32
C PHE A 170 3.11 -0.18 10.53
N MET A 171 3.37 0.99 11.09
CA MET A 171 3.10 2.28 10.46
C MET A 171 4.40 3.03 10.24
N LEU A 172 4.57 3.60 9.06
CA LEU A 172 5.59 4.58 8.77
C LEU A 172 4.91 5.88 8.35
N GLY A 173 5.33 7.00 8.91
CA GLY A 173 4.78 8.31 8.61
C GLY A 173 5.52 9.37 9.39
N SER A 174 4.86 10.49 9.68
CA SER A 174 5.47 11.65 10.32
C SER A 174 6.10 11.32 11.67
N GLU A 175 5.47 10.51 12.50
CA GLU A 175 5.97 10.17 13.84
C GLU A 175 7.28 9.37 13.79
N GLU A 176 7.32 8.31 12.96
CA GLU A 176 8.47 7.42 12.86
C GLU A 176 9.65 8.11 12.18
N LEU A 177 9.39 8.84 11.08
CA LEU A 177 10.43 9.55 10.34
C LEU A 177 11.09 10.65 11.18
N ASN A 178 10.34 11.34 12.04
CA ASN A 178 10.89 12.35 12.94
C ASN A 178 11.81 11.75 14.02
N LYS A 179 11.62 10.47 14.37
CA LYS A 179 12.45 9.73 15.32
C LYS A 179 13.68 9.09 14.69
N MET A 180 13.70 8.94 13.36
CA MET A 180 14.81 8.32 12.63
C MET A 180 15.98 9.28 12.46
N THR A 181 17.19 8.75 12.61
CA THR A 181 18.41 9.46 12.23
C THR A 181 18.52 9.56 10.71
N LYS A 182 19.31 10.54 10.20
CA LYS A 182 19.58 10.68 8.76
C LYS A 182 20.09 9.40 8.10
N ASN A 183 20.90 8.62 8.85
CA ASN A 183 21.45 7.36 8.35
C ASN A 183 20.39 6.24 8.28
N GLU A 184 19.48 6.17 9.23
CA GLU A 184 18.37 5.22 9.21
C GLU A 184 17.40 5.53 8.10
N THR A 185 17.02 6.82 7.92
CA THR A 185 16.20 7.28 6.81
C THR A 185 16.83 6.96 5.46
N ALA A 186 18.15 7.20 5.30
CA ALA A 186 18.85 6.89 4.06
C ALA A 186 18.92 5.37 3.79
N ARG A 187 19.04 4.54 4.82
CA ARG A 187 18.98 3.06 4.69
C ARG A 187 17.58 2.62 4.28
N TYR A 188 16.55 3.21 4.86
CA TYR A 188 15.16 2.96 4.51
C TYR A 188 14.91 3.13 3.01
N PHE A 189 15.24 4.30 2.45
CA PHE A 189 14.98 4.60 1.05
C PHE A 189 15.89 3.86 0.04
N ARG A 190 17.08 3.38 0.46
CA ARG A 190 18.03 2.75 -0.47
C ARG A 190 17.88 1.24 -0.65
N ARG A 191 17.12 0.55 0.20
CA ARG A 191 17.08 -0.93 0.21
C ARG A 191 15.67 -1.44 0.55
N ARG A 192 14.69 -1.13 -0.30
CA ARG A 192 13.27 -1.50 -0.11
C ARG A 192 13.07 -2.98 0.18
N GLU A 193 13.74 -3.90 -0.53
CA GLU A 193 13.62 -5.35 -0.29
C GLU A 193 13.98 -5.76 1.14
N ARG A 194 15.06 -5.22 1.70
CA ARG A 194 15.45 -5.53 3.09
C ARG A 194 14.45 -4.99 4.11
N TRP A 195 13.76 -3.90 3.76
CA TRP A 195 12.72 -3.35 4.61
C TRP A 195 11.47 -4.20 4.63
N VAL A 196 11.09 -4.79 3.52
CA VAL A 196 9.96 -5.74 3.47
C VAL A 196 10.25 -6.93 4.39
N HIS A 197 11.43 -7.53 4.32
CA HIS A 197 11.83 -8.60 5.23
C HIS A 197 11.87 -8.14 6.69
N TYR A 198 12.39 -6.96 6.97
CA TYR A 198 12.39 -6.38 8.32
C TYR A 198 10.96 -6.16 8.84
N TRP A 199 10.04 -5.68 8.03
CA TRP A 199 8.64 -5.50 8.43
C TRP A 199 7.95 -6.83 8.68
N LEU A 200 8.12 -7.79 7.79
CA LEU A 200 7.59 -9.13 7.98
C LEU A 200 8.13 -9.74 9.27
N ASP A 201 9.42 -9.59 9.54
CA ASP A 201 10.03 -10.04 10.79
C ASP A 201 9.46 -9.31 12.02
N LYS A 202 9.24 -8.00 11.94
CA LYS A 202 8.61 -7.22 13.02
C LYS A 202 7.16 -7.60 13.25
N LEU A 203 6.43 -7.95 12.20
CA LEU A 203 5.03 -8.37 12.30
C LEU A 203 4.89 -9.79 12.84
N PHE A 204 5.73 -10.73 12.42
CA PHE A 204 5.51 -12.15 12.65
C PHE A 204 6.49 -12.82 13.63
N ASN A 205 7.57 -12.16 14.05
CA ASN A 205 8.56 -12.67 15.03
C ASN A 205 8.39 -12.03 16.42
N LYS A 206 7.17 -11.83 16.88
CA LYS A 206 6.90 -11.44 18.27
C LYS A 206 6.86 -12.65 19.18
#